data_55317a55767d35e09f69c022b67bd376
#
_entry.id   55317a55767d35e09f69c022b67bd376
#
_cell.length_a   1.000
_cell.length_b   1.000
_cell.length_c   1.000
_cell.angle_alpha   90.00
_cell.angle_beta   90.00
_cell.angle_gamma   90.00
#
_symmetry.space_group_name_H-M   'P 1'
#
loop_
_entity.id
_entity.type
_entity.pdbx_description
1 polymer ?
#
loop_
_entity_poly.entity_id
_entity_poly.type
_entity_poly.pdbx_seq_one_letter_code
_entity_poly.pdbx_strand_id
1 'polypeptide(L)'
;VILKFPETFAFGTSTSACQVETPFQHDWVNVKARDGHIFDRTTDHEEKLDEDIENIRSLAPNYRMGLMWSRLQREPYGPFDRSACQHYHYLLERLRLQGVRIMMVLHHFANPLWFARLGGWENPSNIPMFLDFARKVVNEFGAYVMSWNTFNEPNLYAGMGWIAGEFPPFKKNLFTATRVVRNLAGAHEEIYTYIKHRFPQHAVGISHNCTLFTAENFLGYLPAKVVDWCYMEYPVSLFKSLDFFGMSYYAKIAHDPFPITNIFTPEKLRKSGKPHDDMWEYYPQGLRECMERYWKQFEKPIIITENGICTSDDTKRIQALKDYLSIVHKAIEDGIPVEGYYHWSAWDNFEWSLGPSYQFGLYGIDRLTNTRFKKQSADFYSKIAYGKALAV
;
A
#
# COMPACT_ATOMS: atom_id res chain seq x y z
N VAL A 1 -21.08 -3.75 -22.74
CA VAL A 1 -20.67 -5.12 -22.36
C VAL A 1 -20.58 -5.21 -20.84
N ILE A 2 -20.94 -6.38 -20.26
CA ILE A 2 -20.79 -6.62 -18.80
C ILE A 2 -19.69 -7.64 -18.62
N LEU A 3 -18.62 -7.24 -17.92
CA LEU A 3 -17.51 -8.10 -17.53
C LEU A 3 -17.79 -8.68 -16.14
N LYS A 4 -17.86 -10.01 -16.03
CA LYS A 4 -18.15 -10.70 -14.77
C LYS A 4 -16.86 -11.27 -14.17
N PHE A 5 -16.58 -10.91 -12.93
CA PHE A 5 -15.48 -11.48 -12.15
C PHE A 5 -15.85 -12.81 -11.49
N PRO A 6 -14.89 -13.69 -11.23
CA PRO A 6 -15.14 -14.93 -10.49
C PRO A 6 -15.79 -14.67 -9.12
N GLU A 7 -16.65 -15.59 -8.66
CA GLU A 7 -17.31 -15.47 -7.36
C GLU A 7 -16.32 -15.40 -6.18
N THR A 8 -15.15 -16.01 -6.34
CA THR A 8 -14.06 -15.99 -5.36
C THR A 8 -13.24 -14.70 -5.40
N PHE A 9 -13.38 -13.86 -6.44
CA PHE A 9 -12.58 -12.65 -6.59
C PHE A 9 -12.83 -11.66 -5.46
N ALA A 10 -11.75 -11.21 -4.81
CA ALA A 10 -11.82 -10.33 -3.65
C ALA A 10 -11.76 -8.85 -4.06
N PHE A 11 -12.90 -8.15 -4.05
CA PHE A 11 -12.89 -6.69 -4.12
C PHE A 11 -12.74 -6.10 -2.74
N GLY A 12 -11.86 -5.11 -2.59
CA GLY A 12 -11.59 -4.45 -1.31
C GLY A 12 -11.21 -2.98 -1.46
N THR A 13 -11.10 -2.31 -0.33
CA THR A 13 -10.48 -1.00 -0.19
C THR A 13 -9.32 -1.06 0.78
N SER A 14 -8.45 -0.06 0.75
CA SER A 14 -7.24 -0.04 1.55
C SER A 14 -7.05 1.30 2.27
N THR A 15 -6.45 1.26 3.47
CA THR A 15 -5.88 2.42 4.17
C THR A 15 -4.59 2.03 4.88
N SER A 16 -3.84 3.02 5.34
CA SER A 16 -2.68 2.86 6.22
C SER A 16 -2.98 3.53 7.57
N ALA A 17 -2.79 2.83 8.67
CA ALA A 17 -3.02 3.37 10.02
C ALA A 17 -2.31 4.71 10.23
N CYS A 18 -1.04 4.81 9.83
CA CYS A 18 -0.26 6.04 9.96
C CYS A 18 -0.87 7.24 9.23
N GLN A 19 -1.55 7.01 8.08
CA GLN A 19 -2.11 8.09 7.26
C GLN A 19 -3.53 8.51 7.69
N VAL A 20 -4.21 7.71 8.50
CA VAL A 20 -5.61 7.96 8.87
C VAL A 20 -5.83 8.15 10.37
N GLU A 21 -5.03 7.49 11.21
CA GLU A 21 -5.09 7.61 12.67
C GLU A 21 -4.31 8.82 13.18
N THR A 22 -4.69 9.36 14.32
CA THR A 22 -3.96 10.45 14.98
C THR A 22 -2.49 10.09 15.18
N PRO A 23 -1.54 10.92 14.72
CA PRO A 23 -0.12 10.64 14.80
C PRO A 23 0.35 10.38 16.24
N PHE A 24 1.06 9.28 16.46
CA PHE A 24 1.50 8.88 17.80
C PHE A 24 2.92 8.30 17.82
N GLN A 25 3.89 9.09 18.27
CA GLN A 25 5.28 8.67 18.55
C GLN A 25 5.94 7.79 17.46
N HIS A 26 5.68 8.08 16.19
CA HIS A 26 6.32 7.45 15.04
C HIS A 26 7.21 8.44 14.29
N ASP A 27 8.07 7.92 13.42
CA ASP A 27 9.10 8.67 12.69
C ASP A 27 8.56 9.66 11.65
N TRP A 28 7.26 9.63 11.35
CA TRP A 28 6.58 10.62 10.49
C TRP A 28 6.00 11.82 11.25
N VAL A 29 5.91 11.77 12.58
CA VAL A 29 5.36 12.90 13.38
C VAL A 29 6.19 14.16 13.14
N ASN A 30 5.51 15.26 12.83
CA ASN A 30 6.08 16.57 12.50
C ASN A 30 6.94 16.62 11.23
N VAL A 31 6.89 15.61 10.36
CA VAL A 31 7.50 15.69 9.04
C VAL A 31 6.76 16.71 8.20
N LYS A 32 7.50 17.66 7.59
CA LYS A 32 6.93 18.64 6.68
C LYS A 32 6.80 18.05 5.28
N ALA A 33 5.58 18.02 4.77
CA ALA A 33 5.28 17.57 3.43
C ALA A 33 5.61 18.63 2.36
N ARG A 34 5.66 18.20 1.10
CA ARG A 34 5.98 19.08 -0.05
C ARG A 34 4.94 20.17 -0.30
N ASP A 35 3.69 19.92 0.03
CA ASP A 35 2.59 20.90 -0.05
C ASP A 35 2.59 21.92 1.10
N GLY A 36 3.54 21.77 2.03
CA GLY A 36 3.76 22.66 3.17
C GLY A 36 3.06 22.25 4.46
N HIS A 37 2.17 21.25 4.43
CA HIS A 37 1.54 20.72 5.64
C HIS A 37 2.53 19.94 6.50
N ILE A 38 2.26 19.88 7.80
CA ILE A 38 3.03 19.09 8.77
C ILE A 38 2.23 17.82 9.08
N PHE A 39 2.94 16.71 9.25
CA PHE A 39 2.33 15.42 9.63
C PHE A 39 2.03 15.41 11.14
N ASP A 40 1.07 16.22 11.54
CA ASP A 40 0.59 16.38 12.93
C ASP A 40 -0.89 16.05 13.09
N ARG A 41 -1.64 16.05 12.00
CA ARG A 41 -3.04 15.68 11.91
C ARG A 41 -3.31 14.88 10.65
N THR A 42 -4.13 13.83 10.78
CA THR A 42 -4.56 12.98 9.67
C THR A 42 -6.07 13.11 9.42
N THR A 43 -6.82 12.02 9.49
CA THR A 43 -8.27 12.04 9.22
C THR A 43 -9.11 11.80 10.47
N ASP A 44 -8.51 11.79 11.66
CA ASP A 44 -9.16 11.54 12.97
C ASP A 44 -10.02 10.24 12.94
N HIS A 45 -9.44 9.16 12.39
CA HIS A 45 -10.13 7.87 12.23
C HIS A 45 -10.67 7.33 13.55
N GLU A 46 -9.96 7.52 14.66
CA GLU A 46 -10.38 7.05 15.97
C GLU A 46 -11.65 7.76 16.47
N GLU A 47 -11.79 9.05 16.18
CA GLU A 47 -12.97 9.83 16.57
C GLU A 47 -14.16 9.57 15.64
N LYS A 48 -13.90 9.10 14.44
CA LYS A 48 -14.88 8.80 13.39
C LYS A 48 -15.08 7.31 13.14
N LEU A 49 -14.70 6.48 14.11
CA LEU A 49 -14.56 5.04 13.92
C LEU A 49 -15.83 4.36 13.42
N ASP A 50 -16.99 4.64 14.02
CA ASP A 50 -18.26 4.03 13.61
C ASP A 50 -18.71 4.49 12.20
N GLU A 51 -18.51 5.78 11.88
CA GLU A 51 -18.76 6.31 10.54
C GLU A 51 -17.85 5.66 9.51
N ASP A 52 -16.55 5.51 9.83
CA ASP A 52 -15.59 4.89 8.92
C ASP A 52 -15.83 3.39 8.72
N ILE A 53 -16.26 2.67 9.76
CA ILE A 53 -16.67 1.27 9.64
C ILE A 53 -17.83 1.12 8.64
N GLU A 54 -18.86 1.97 8.74
CA GLU A 54 -19.99 1.96 7.81
C GLU A 54 -19.55 2.34 6.39
N ASN A 55 -18.66 3.31 6.26
CA ASN A 55 -18.07 3.71 4.98
C ASN A 55 -17.29 2.56 4.34
N ILE A 56 -16.42 1.87 5.09
CA ILE A 56 -15.68 0.69 4.62
C ILE A 56 -16.65 -0.38 4.12
N ARG A 57 -17.62 -0.76 4.95
CA ARG A 57 -18.65 -1.76 4.59
C ARG A 57 -19.39 -1.34 3.32
N SER A 58 -19.73 -0.06 3.18
CA SER A 58 -20.49 0.42 2.02
C SER A 58 -19.68 0.33 0.71
N LEU A 59 -18.35 0.32 0.76
CA LEU A 59 -17.49 0.32 -0.40
C LEU A 59 -17.21 -1.09 -0.95
N ALA A 60 -16.86 -2.04 -0.08
CA ALA A 60 -16.46 -3.37 -0.52
C ALA A 60 -16.51 -4.41 0.61
N PRO A 61 -16.61 -5.73 0.27
CA PRO A 61 -16.64 -6.80 1.24
C PRO A 61 -15.28 -7.17 1.84
N ASN A 62 -14.20 -6.54 1.40
CA ASN A 62 -12.86 -6.77 1.97
C ASN A 62 -12.19 -5.42 2.29
N TYR A 63 -11.35 -5.44 3.32
CA TYR A 63 -10.61 -4.26 3.76
C TYR A 63 -9.17 -4.61 4.08
N ARG A 64 -8.23 -3.88 3.48
CA ARG A 64 -6.80 -3.98 3.76
C ARG A 64 -6.38 -2.83 4.65
N MET A 65 -5.83 -3.15 5.81
CA MET A 65 -5.47 -2.16 6.82
C MET A 65 -4.19 -2.55 7.57
N GLY A 66 -3.53 -1.58 8.17
CA GLY A 66 -2.45 -1.78 9.12
C GLY A 66 -2.88 -1.46 10.55
N LEU A 67 -1.95 -1.67 11.48
CA LEU A 67 -2.06 -1.26 12.86
C LEU A 67 -0.90 -0.30 13.18
N MET A 68 -1.13 0.71 14.00
CA MET A 68 -0.06 1.64 14.38
C MET A 68 0.85 1.00 15.44
N TRP A 69 2.02 0.54 15.01
CA TRP A 69 3.00 -0.14 15.87
C TRP A 69 3.35 0.71 17.10
N SER A 70 3.65 2.00 16.92
CA SER A 70 4.01 2.91 18.02
C SER A 70 2.92 3.09 19.06
N ARG A 71 1.64 2.93 18.68
CA ARG A 71 0.50 3.01 19.60
C ARG A 71 0.33 1.72 20.38
N LEU A 72 0.46 0.58 19.70
CA LEU A 72 0.34 -0.73 20.34
C LEU A 72 1.51 -1.05 21.26
N GLN A 73 2.75 -0.76 20.84
CA GLN A 73 3.95 -1.10 21.61
C GLN A 73 4.82 0.14 21.82
N ARG A 74 4.86 0.64 23.05
CA ARG A 74 5.48 1.93 23.38
C ARG A 74 7.00 1.86 23.60
N GLU A 75 7.54 0.66 23.79
CA GLU A 75 8.96 0.39 24.06
C GLU A 75 9.38 -0.99 23.50
N PRO A 76 10.68 -1.23 23.29
CA PRO A 76 11.18 -2.52 22.82
C PRO A 76 10.73 -3.66 23.73
N TYR A 77 10.14 -4.69 23.13
CA TYR A 77 9.63 -5.89 23.82
C TYR A 77 8.55 -5.63 24.88
N GLY A 78 8.11 -4.38 25.04
CA GLY A 78 7.07 -4.00 26.00
C GLY A 78 5.72 -4.68 25.71
N PRO A 79 4.82 -4.75 26.69
CA PRO A 79 3.47 -5.23 26.46
C PRO A 79 2.71 -4.29 25.52
N PHE A 80 1.66 -4.79 24.89
CA PHE A 80 0.75 -3.95 24.15
C PHE A 80 -0.04 -3.01 25.07
N ASP A 81 -0.21 -1.78 24.63
CA ASP A 81 -1.08 -0.80 25.30
C ASP A 81 -2.53 -1.30 25.31
N ARG A 82 -3.11 -1.36 26.49
CA ARG A 82 -4.44 -1.95 26.69
C ARG A 82 -5.53 -1.16 25.94
N SER A 83 -5.44 0.16 25.93
CA SER A 83 -6.45 1.01 25.26
C SER A 83 -6.35 0.88 23.74
N ALA A 84 -5.14 0.78 23.20
CA ALA A 84 -4.92 0.52 21.79
C ALA A 84 -5.44 -0.88 21.37
N CYS A 85 -5.20 -1.91 22.18
CA CYS A 85 -5.78 -3.23 21.93
C CYS A 85 -7.31 -3.19 21.90
N GLN A 86 -7.94 -2.54 22.88
CA GLN A 86 -9.40 -2.41 22.95
C GLN A 86 -9.98 -1.69 21.72
N HIS A 87 -9.31 -0.63 21.25
CA HIS A 87 -9.67 0.09 20.04
C HIS A 87 -9.65 -0.83 18.80
N TYR A 88 -8.54 -1.56 18.58
CA TYR A 88 -8.44 -2.45 17.42
C TYR A 88 -9.35 -3.67 17.53
N HIS A 89 -9.57 -4.23 18.71
CA HIS A 89 -10.59 -5.27 18.90
C HIS A 89 -11.98 -4.77 18.53
N TYR A 90 -12.34 -3.56 18.97
CA TYR A 90 -13.62 -2.97 18.61
C TYR A 90 -13.77 -2.80 17.08
N LEU A 91 -12.77 -2.20 16.44
CA LEU A 91 -12.77 -2.01 14.98
C LEU A 91 -12.90 -3.34 14.22
N LEU A 92 -12.04 -4.31 14.54
CA LEU A 92 -11.98 -5.59 13.84
C LEU A 92 -13.24 -6.44 14.07
N GLU A 93 -13.77 -6.45 15.30
CA GLU A 93 -15.01 -7.16 15.61
C GLU A 93 -16.21 -6.53 14.91
N ARG A 94 -16.31 -5.19 14.87
CA ARG A 94 -17.40 -4.50 14.17
C ARG A 94 -17.36 -4.79 12.67
N LEU A 95 -16.19 -4.73 12.04
CA LEU A 95 -16.00 -5.08 10.64
C LEU A 95 -16.38 -6.55 10.36
N ARG A 96 -15.92 -7.48 11.21
CA ARG A 96 -16.26 -8.91 11.11
C ARG A 96 -17.76 -9.16 11.21
N LEU A 97 -18.45 -8.53 12.17
CA LEU A 97 -19.90 -8.65 12.35
C LEU A 97 -20.68 -8.11 11.15
N GLN A 98 -20.11 -7.16 10.41
CA GLN A 98 -20.68 -6.62 9.17
C GLN A 98 -20.27 -7.40 7.91
N GLY A 99 -19.58 -8.54 8.07
CA GLY A 99 -19.15 -9.40 6.98
C GLY A 99 -17.94 -8.91 6.19
N VAL A 100 -17.21 -7.90 6.70
CA VAL A 100 -15.99 -7.40 6.05
C VAL A 100 -14.81 -8.29 6.41
N ARG A 101 -14.11 -8.80 5.39
CA ARG A 101 -12.93 -9.65 5.53
C ARG A 101 -11.67 -8.83 5.55
N ILE A 102 -10.74 -9.13 6.46
CA ILE A 102 -9.55 -8.31 6.72
C ILE A 102 -8.29 -8.92 6.11
N MET A 103 -7.55 -8.11 5.33
CA MET A 103 -6.13 -8.29 5.02
C MET A 103 -5.33 -7.37 5.93
N MET A 104 -4.51 -7.94 6.81
CA MET A 104 -3.71 -7.18 7.77
C MET A 104 -2.31 -6.89 7.25
N VAL A 105 -1.91 -5.63 7.31
CA VAL A 105 -0.54 -5.17 6.98
C VAL A 105 0.26 -5.01 8.27
N LEU A 106 1.38 -5.72 8.41
CA LEU A 106 2.19 -5.66 9.63
C LEU A 106 3.12 -4.44 9.67
N HIS A 107 3.64 -4.00 8.51
CA HIS A 107 4.47 -2.80 8.42
C HIS A 107 4.11 -1.99 7.18
N HIS A 108 3.78 -0.70 7.40
CA HIS A 108 3.42 0.23 6.35
C HIS A 108 4.14 1.57 6.57
N PHE A 109 5.45 1.61 6.27
CA PHE A 109 6.40 2.74 6.23
C PHE A 109 6.70 3.44 7.56
N ALA A 110 5.83 3.36 8.55
CA ALA A 110 6.00 4.06 9.82
C ALA A 110 6.61 3.17 10.91
N ASN A 111 7.54 3.72 11.65
CA ASN A 111 8.22 3.03 12.75
C ASN A 111 8.04 3.80 14.06
N PRO A 112 7.96 3.12 15.21
CA PRO A 112 8.04 3.80 16.49
C PRO A 112 9.31 4.65 16.61
N LEU A 113 9.24 5.81 17.22
CA LEU A 113 10.41 6.68 17.43
C LEU A 113 11.54 5.96 18.17
N TRP A 114 11.23 5.09 19.12
CA TRP A 114 12.24 4.32 19.84
C TRP A 114 12.97 3.35 18.90
N PHE A 115 12.26 2.70 17.96
CA PHE A 115 12.86 1.82 16.96
C PHE A 115 13.74 2.60 15.99
N ALA A 116 13.27 3.74 15.50
CA ALA A 116 14.03 4.62 14.62
C ALA A 116 15.32 5.14 15.29
N ARG A 117 15.25 5.53 16.59
CA ARG A 117 16.42 6.00 17.36
C ARG A 117 17.47 4.91 17.60
N LEU A 118 17.10 3.64 17.61
CA LEU A 118 18.01 2.49 17.71
C LEU A 118 18.65 2.13 16.34
N GLY A 119 18.39 2.92 15.30
CA GLY A 119 18.89 2.70 13.95
C GLY A 119 17.91 2.00 13.01
N GLY A 120 16.68 1.74 13.46
CA GLY A 120 15.61 1.21 12.65
C GLY A 120 15.99 -0.05 11.88
N TRP A 121 15.55 -0.14 10.64
CA TRP A 121 15.82 -1.26 9.74
C TRP A 121 17.26 -1.33 9.20
N GLU A 122 18.10 -0.32 9.46
CA GLU A 122 19.51 -0.37 9.08
C GLU A 122 20.32 -1.34 9.95
N ASN A 123 19.88 -1.51 11.20
CA ASN A 123 20.54 -2.37 12.16
C ASN A 123 19.85 -3.75 12.24
N PRO A 124 20.49 -4.83 11.75
CA PRO A 124 19.89 -6.16 11.78
C PRO A 124 19.58 -6.66 13.19
N SER A 125 20.25 -6.13 14.22
CA SER A 125 19.96 -6.47 15.62
C SER A 125 18.59 -5.98 16.11
N ASN A 126 17.93 -5.12 15.33
CA ASN A 126 16.58 -4.62 15.64
C ASN A 126 15.47 -5.53 15.07
N ILE A 127 15.78 -6.46 14.15
CA ILE A 127 14.80 -7.40 13.58
C ILE A 127 14.02 -8.13 14.66
N PRO A 128 14.63 -8.66 15.74
CA PRO A 128 13.88 -9.31 16.82
C PRO A 128 12.83 -8.42 17.50
N MET A 129 13.01 -7.09 17.52
CA MET A 129 12.00 -6.17 18.09
C MET A 129 10.74 -6.09 17.21
N PHE A 130 10.92 -6.05 15.88
CA PHE A 130 9.79 -6.13 14.96
C PHE A 130 9.11 -7.50 15.03
N LEU A 131 9.87 -8.58 15.11
CA LEU A 131 9.32 -9.93 15.22
C LEU A 131 8.53 -10.13 16.51
N ASP A 132 8.97 -9.54 17.63
CA ASP A 132 8.20 -9.52 18.88
C ASP A 132 6.85 -8.83 18.71
N PHE A 133 6.86 -7.64 18.11
CA PHE A 133 5.63 -6.92 17.77
C PHE A 133 4.73 -7.75 16.85
N ALA A 134 5.26 -8.22 15.74
CA ALA A 134 4.48 -8.94 14.74
C ALA A 134 3.87 -10.24 15.27
N ARG A 135 4.62 -11.01 16.09
CA ARG A 135 4.11 -12.20 16.76
C ARG A 135 2.99 -11.87 17.76
N LYS A 136 3.11 -10.78 18.51
CA LYS A 136 2.04 -10.30 19.39
C LYS A 136 0.79 -9.91 18.59
N VAL A 137 0.94 -9.19 17.45
CA VAL A 137 -0.17 -8.87 16.56
C VAL A 137 -0.86 -10.15 16.05
N VAL A 138 -0.08 -11.13 15.59
CA VAL A 138 -0.64 -12.41 15.09
C VAL A 138 -1.39 -13.14 16.20
N ASN A 139 -0.88 -13.18 17.42
CA ASN A 139 -1.55 -13.84 18.54
C ASN A 139 -2.83 -13.12 18.98
N GLU A 140 -2.79 -11.78 19.05
CA GLU A 140 -3.88 -10.95 19.57
C GLU A 140 -5.03 -10.82 18.56
N PHE A 141 -4.69 -10.56 17.30
CA PHE A 141 -5.68 -10.17 16.28
C PHE A 141 -5.88 -11.20 15.17
N GLY A 142 -5.09 -12.29 15.15
CA GLY A 142 -5.11 -13.25 14.05
C GLY A 142 -6.47 -13.89 13.79
N ALA A 143 -7.32 -14.03 14.81
CA ALA A 143 -8.66 -14.59 14.67
C ALA A 143 -9.62 -13.74 13.81
N TYR A 144 -9.31 -12.47 13.60
CA TYR A 144 -10.09 -11.56 12.74
C TYR A 144 -9.57 -11.50 11.29
N VAL A 145 -8.35 -12.01 11.04
CA VAL A 145 -7.62 -11.81 9.80
C VAL A 145 -7.78 -13.01 8.88
N MET A 146 -7.97 -12.77 7.59
CA MET A 146 -7.97 -13.81 6.55
C MET A 146 -6.62 -13.97 5.85
N SER A 147 -5.93 -12.85 5.64
CA SER A 147 -4.65 -12.84 4.94
C SER A 147 -3.73 -11.76 5.50
N TRP A 148 -2.44 -11.97 5.34
CA TRP A 148 -1.40 -11.11 5.88
C TRP A 148 -0.54 -10.53 4.77
N ASN A 149 -0.35 -9.23 4.83
CA ASN A 149 0.68 -8.53 4.10
C ASN A 149 1.77 -8.13 5.10
N THR A 150 2.92 -8.77 5.04
CA THR A 150 3.96 -8.54 6.06
C THR A 150 4.58 -7.16 5.92
N PHE A 151 4.90 -6.75 4.68
CA PHE A 151 5.49 -5.46 4.37
C PHE A 151 4.78 -4.81 3.19
N ASN A 152 4.37 -3.56 3.39
CA ASN A 152 3.93 -2.72 2.27
C ASN A 152 5.16 -2.15 1.55
N GLU A 153 5.25 -2.39 0.26
CA GLU A 153 6.20 -1.80 -0.68
C GLU A 153 7.64 -1.69 -0.16
N PRO A 154 8.29 -2.81 0.22
CA PRO A 154 9.62 -2.77 0.81
C PRO A 154 10.67 -2.13 -0.11
N ASN A 155 10.51 -2.23 -1.43
CA ASN A 155 11.35 -1.57 -2.43
C ASN A 155 11.15 -0.05 -2.44
N LEU A 156 9.89 0.44 -2.41
CA LEU A 156 9.60 1.88 -2.31
C LEU A 156 10.11 2.45 -0.99
N TYR A 157 9.83 1.76 0.12
CA TYR A 157 10.27 2.20 1.44
C TYR A 157 11.79 2.38 1.50
N ALA A 158 12.55 1.38 1.05
CA ALA A 158 14.00 1.47 1.00
C ALA A 158 14.50 2.54 0.00
N GLY A 159 13.85 2.65 -1.16
CA GLY A 159 14.16 3.66 -2.17
C GLY A 159 13.94 5.08 -1.67
N MET A 160 12.78 5.34 -1.07
CA MET A 160 12.42 6.67 -0.59
C MET A 160 13.19 7.05 0.69
N GLY A 161 13.42 6.10 1.60
CA GLY A 161 14.11 6.36 2.86
C GLY A 161 15.62 6.50 2.75
N TRP A 162 16.25 5.76 1.81
CA TRP A 162 17.71 5.65 1.76
C TRP A 162 18.36 5.95 0.40
N ILE A 163 17.58 6.19 -0.65
CA ILE A 163 18.11 6.61 -1.96
C ILE A 163 17.64 8.04 -2.26
N ALA A 164 16.34 8.27 -2.28
CA ALA A 164 15.75 9.57 -2.54
C ALA A 164 15.87 10.53 -1.34
N GLY A 165 15.80 10.01 -0.12
CA GLY A 165 15.80 10.81 1.11
C GLY A 165 14.51 11.59 1.32
N GLU A 166 13.37 11.02 0.92
CA GLU A 166 12.04 11.63 1.00
C GLU A 166 11.21 11.08 2.16
N PHE A 167 11.55 9.87 2.63
CA PHE A 167 10.94 9.24 3.78
C PHE A 167 11.92 9.20 4.96
N PRO A 168 11.44 9.14 6.21
CA PRO A 168 12.33 8.83 7.32
C PRO A 168 13.16 7.57 7.03
N PRO A 169 14.45 7.57 7.33
CA PRO A 169 15.25 8.57 8.03
C PRO A 169 15.93 9.62 7.12
N PHE A 170 15.41 9.89 5.90
CA PHE A 170 15.87 10.93 4.97
C PHE A 170 17.32 10.80 4.53
N LYS A 171 17.82 9.59 4.41
CA LYS A 171 19.22 9.30 4.04
C LYS A 171 19.40 9.12 2.53
N LYS A 172 20.64 9.23 2.08
CA LYS A 172 21.05 8.97 0.68
C LYS A 172 22.25 8.02 0.67
N ASN A 173 21.99 6.71 0.72
CA ASN A 173 23.02 5.68 0.74
C ASN A 173 22.49 4.35 0.18
N LEU A 174 22.89 4.02 -1.05
CA LEU A 174 22.46 2.82 -1.76
C LEU A 174 22.84 1.51 -1.02
N PHE A 175 24.02 1.45 -0.41
CA PHE A 175 24.43 0.25 0.34
C PHE A 175 23.55 0.01 1.56
N THR A 176 23.14 1.09 2.22
CA THR A 176 22.21 1.02 3.35
C THR A 176 20.81 0.61 2.87
N ALA A 177 20.32 1.16 1.75
CA ALA A 177 19.05 0.77 1.14
C ALA A 177 19.01 -0.75 0.87
N THR A 178 20.06 -1.30 0.26
CA THR A 178 20.21 -2.74 0.00
C THR A 178 20.16 -3.57 1.29
N ARG A 179 20.85 -3.12 2.33
CA ARG A 179 20.85 -3.78 3.65
C ARG A 179 19.45 -3.75 4.28
N VAL A 180 18.74 -2.63 4.19
CA VAL A 180 17.38 -2.47 4.69
C VAL A 180 16.45 -3.48 4.02
N VAL A 181 16.46 -3.59 2.69
CA VAL A 181 15.62 -4.57 1.98
C VAL A 181 15.94 -6.01 2.42
N ARG A 182 17.22 -6.35 2.61
CA ARG A 182 17.62 -7.68 3.12
C ARG A 182 17.10 -7.93 4.54
N ASN A 183 17.12 -6.92 5.40
CA ASN A 183 16.60 -7.03 6.77
C ASN A 183 15.08 -7.21 6.77
N LEU A 184 14.35 -6.47 5.92
CA LEU A 184 12.91 -6.65 5.74
C LEU A 184 12.57 -8.05 5.22
N ALA A 185 13.31 -8.55 4.23
CA ALA A 185 13.11 -9.88 3.69
C ALA A 185 13.40 -10.97 4.76
N GLY A 186 14.47 -10.83 5.54
CA GLY A 186 14.76 -11.76 6.64
C GLY A 186 13.64 -11.78 7.68
N ALA A 187 13.12 -10.62 8.05
CA ALA A 187 12.00 -10.51 8.98
C ALA A 187 10.70 -11.13 8.39
N HIS A 188 10.49 -10.97 7.08
CA HIS A 188 9.38 -11.62 6.38
C HIS A 188 9.42 -13.15 6.52
N GLU A 189 10.56 -13.78 6.23
CA GLU A 189 10.68 -15.25 6.27
C GLU A 189 10.37 -15.81 7.66
N GLU A 190 10.84 -15.12 8.71
CA GLU A 190 10.56 -15.56 10.09
C GLU A 190 9.09 -15.38 10.46
N ILE A 191 8.47 -14.23 10.13
CA ILE A 191 7.06 -14.00 10.47
C ILE A 191 6.11 -14.82 9.60
N TYR A 192 6.47 -15.08 8.34
CA TYR A 192 5.75 -16.02 7.47
C TYR A 192 5.64 -17.39 8.14
N THR A 193 6.78 -17.95 8.54
CA THR A 193 6.84 -19.24 9.24
C THR A 193 5.99 -19.24 10.50
N TYR A 194 6.05 -18.18 11.29
CA TYR A 194 5.25 -18.05 12.51
C TYR A 194 3.74 -18.01 12.23
N ILE A 195 3.31 -17.22 11.25
CA ILE A 195 1.90 -17.13 10.85
C ILE A 195 1.40 -18.50 10.37
N LYS A 196 2.14 -19.17 9.49
CA LYS A 196 1.77 -20.48 8.95
C LYS A 196 1.69 -21.56 10.04
N HIS A 197 2.51 -21.47 11.10
CA HIS A 197 2.41 -22.35 12.25
C HIS A 197 1.15 -22.10 13.09
N ARG A 198 0.77 -20.81 13.30
CA ARG A 198 -0.37 -20.42 14.13
C ARG A 198 -1.70 -20.52 13.41
N PHE A 199 -1.71 -20.16 12.14
CA PHE A 199 -2.89 -20.10 11.25
C PHE A 199 -2.53 -20.67 9.88
N PRO A 200 -2.43 -22.00 9.73
CA PRO A 200 -2.00 -22.66 8.48
C PRO A 200 -2.81 -22.26 7.24
N GLN A 201 -4.10 -21.92 7.46
CA GLN A 201 -5.05 -21.57 6.40
C GLN A 201 -4.94 -20.10 5.94
N HIS A 202 -4.27 -19.22 6.70
CA HIS A 202 -4.13 -17.83 6.33
C HIS A 202 -3.10 -17.69 5.20
N ALA A 203 -3.47 -16.96 4.16
CA ALA A 203 -2.53 -16.60 3.11
C ALA A 203 -1.60 -15.47 3.55
N VAL A 204 -0.31 -15.59 3.22
CA VAL A 204 0.73 -14.61 3.60
C VAL A 204 1.49 -14.18 2.35
N GLY A 205 1.64 -12.86 2.17
CA GLY A 205 2.41 -12.26 1.09
C GLY A 205 3.03 -10.93 1.48
N ILE A 206 3.55 -10.25 0.49
CA ILE A 206 4.00 -8.85 0.57
C ILE A 206 3.16 -8.01 -0.38
N SER A 207 3.29 -6.67 -0.31
CA SER A 207 2.86 -5.78 -1.38
C SER A 207 4.10 -5.17 -2.01
N HIS A 208 4.35 -5.44 -3.28
CA HIS A 208 5.49 -4.91 -4.02
C HIS A 208 5.05 -3.69 -4.84
N ASN A 209 5.77 -2.57 -4.75
CA ASN A 209 5.51 -1.42 -5.62
C ASN A 209 5.97 -1.75 -7.03
N CYS A 210 5.02 -1.81 -7.94
CA CYS A 210 5.23 -2.12 -9.35
C CYS A 210 5.20 -0.83 -10.16
N THR A 211 6.35 -0.36 -10.60
CA THR A 211 6.51 0.82 -11.44
C THR A 211 7.16 0.42 -12.76
N LEU A 212 6.59 0.83 -13.89
CA LEU A 212 7.23 0.59 -15.18
C LEU A 212 8.29 1.65 -15.46
N PHE A 213 9.53 1.22 -15.61
CA PHE A 213 10.63 2.07 -16.03
C PHE A 213 10.86 1.93 -17.53
N THR A 214 10.73 3.03 -18.26
CA THR A 214 10.91 3.09 -19.71
C THR A 214 11.94 4.16 -20.07
N ALA A 215 12.49 4.10 -21.28
CA ALA A 215 13.40 5.11 -21.80
C ALA A 215 12.64 6.03 -22.77
N GLU A 216 12.91 7.34 -22.71
CA GLU A 216 12.41 8.30 -23.71
C GLU A 216 13.23 8.25 -25.02
N ASN A 217 14.47 7.77 -24.93
CA ASN A 217 15.38 7.67 -26.07
C ASN A 217 16.36 6.50 -25.89
N PHE A 218 17.17 6.22 -26.93
CA PHE A 218 18.14 5.11 -26.90
C PHE A 218 19.15 5.22 -25.75
N LEU A 219 19.62 6.42 -25.40
CA LEU A 219 20.60 6.62 -24.34
C LEU A 219 20.01 6.32 -22.95
N GLY A 220 18.70 6.51 -22.77
CA GLY A 220 17.99 6.18 -21.53
C GLY A 220 17.71 4.69 -21.34
N TYR A 221 17.87 3.84 -22.37
CA TYR A 221 17.49 2.44 -22.32
C TYR A 221 18.25 1.64 -21.25
N LEU A 222 19.58 1.72 -21.25
CA LEU A 222 20.40 0.99 -20.28
C LEU A 222 20.20 1.50 -18.84
N PRO A 223 20.21 2.84 -18.56
CA PRO A 223 19.84 3.36 -17.26
C PRO A 223 18.46 2.89 -16.78
N ALA A 224 17.42 2.91 -17.63
CA ALA A 224 16.10 2.44 -17.26
C ALA A 224 16.09 0.95 -16.85
N LYS A 225 16.83 0.11 -17.57
CA LYS A 225 17.00 -1.32 -17.22
C LYS A 225 17.71 -1.55 -15.90
N VAL A 226 18.75 -0.75 -15.61
CA VAL A 226 19.46 -0.83 -14.32
C VAL A 226 18.55 -0.41 -13.18
N VAL A 227 17.81 0.68 -13.33
CA VAL A 227 16.84 1.14 -12.32
C VAL A 227 15.74 0.10 -12.13
N ASP A 228 15.18 -0.42 -13.22
CA ASP A 228 14.18 -1.48 -13.19
C ASP A 228 14.69 -2.69 -12.39
N TRP A 229 15.90 -3.18 -12.68
CA TRP A 229 16.46 -4.30 -11.94
C TRP A 229 16.69 -3.97 -10.45
N CYS A 230 17.28 -2.82 -10.14
CA CYS A 230 17.58 -2.42 -8.77
C CYS A 230 16.32 -2.18 -7.92
N TYR A 231 15.26 -1.68 -8.54
CA TYR A 231 14.03 -1.30 -7.84
C TYR A 231 12.95 -2.40 -7.89
N MET A 232 12.80 -3.07 -9.02
CA MET A 232 11.72 -4.04 -9.24
C MET A 232 12.18 -5.47 -8.95
N GLU A 233 13.31 -5.91 -9.53
CA GLU A 233 13.69 -7.33 -9.50
C GLU A 233 14.50 -7.72 -8.27
N TYR A 234 15.57 -6.98 -7.98
CA TYR A 234 16.45 -7.32 -6.86
C TYR A 234 15.73 -7.32 -5.52
N PRO A 235 14.94 -6.31 -5.13
CA PRO A 235 14.26 -6.33 -3.85
C PRO A 235 13.29 -7.51 -3.69
N VAL A 236 12.48 -7.75 -4.70
CA VAL A 236 11.46 -8.81 -4.63
C VAL A 236 12.06 -10.22 -4.62
N SER A 237 13.21 -10.41 -5.26
CA SER A 237 13.91 -11.70 -5.30
C SER A 237 14.40 -12.20 -3.92
N LEU A 238 14.41 -11.32 -2.92
CA LEU A 238 14.81 -11.64 -1.56
C LEU A 238 13.69 -12.26 -0.73
N PHE A 239 12.43 -12.04 -1.11
CA PHE A 239 11.24 -12.58 -0.45
C PHE A 239 10.87 -13.92 -1.08
N LYS A 240 11.10 -15.02 -0.37
CA LYS A 240 11.00 -16.37 -0.92
C LYS A 240 9.70 -17.08 -0.59
N SER A 241 9.21 -16.88 0.63
CA SER A 241 8.01 -17.54 1.15
C SER A 241 6.77 -16.70 0.89
N LEU A 242 6.02 -16.98 -0.17
CA LEU A 242 4.82 -16.27 -0.54
C LEU A 242 3.69 -17.26 -0.85
N ASP A 243 2.51 -17.07 -0.28
CA ASP A 243 1.29 -17.75 -0.70
C ASP A 243 0.63 -17.03 -1.87
N PHE A 244 0.74 -15.70 -1.92
CA PHE A 244 0.32 -14.83 -3.02
C PHE A 244 1.36 -13.74 -3.27
N PHE A 245 1.41 -13.24 -4.49
CA PHE A 245 2.17 -12.03 -4.84
C PHE A 245 1.24 -10.82 -4.78
N GLY A 246 1.46 -9.96 -3.78
CA GLY A 246 0.76 -8.68 -3.69
C GLY A 246 1.48 -7.61 -4.48
N MET A 247 0.74 -6.78 -5.20
CA MET A 247 1.30 -5.69 -6.00
C MET A 247 0.51 -4.40 -5.85
N SER A 248 1.24 -3.28 -5.81
CA SER A 248 0.71 -1.93 -5.94
C SER A 248 1.14 -1.36 -7.29
N TYR A 249 0.22 -0.83 -8.06
CA TYR A 249 0.55 -0.23 -9.35
C TYR A 249 -0.07 1.16 -9.49
N TYR A 250 0.78 2.16 -9.81
CA TYR A 250 0.35 3.54 -9.99
C TYR A 250 0.98 4.21 -11.21
N ALA A 251 2.24 3.86 -11.53
CA ALA A 251 3.06 4.71 -12.34
C ALA A 251 3.79 3.99 -13.47
N LYS A 252 3.92 4.71 -14.59
CA LYS A 252 4.95 4.53 -15.59
C LYS A 252 5.89 5.73 -15.53
N ILE A 253 7.18 5.46 -15.40
CA ILE A 253 8.23 6.48 -15.33
C ILE A 253 9.15 6.34 -16.53
N ALA A 254 9.22 7.40 -17.33
CA ALA A 254 10.14 7.47 -18.46
C ALA A 254 11.44 8.16 -18.03
N HIS A 255 12.56 7.45 -18.21
CA HIS A 255 13.90 7.98 -17.92
C HIS A 255 14.49 8.70 -19.13
N ASP A 256 14.84 9.95 -18.91
CA ASP A 256 15.83 10.67 -19.71
C ASP A 256 17.22 10.36 -19.11
N PRO A 257 18.32 10.27 -19.90
CA PRO A 257 19.59 9.69 -19.43
C PRO A 257 20.23 10.34 -18.21
N PHE A 258 19.77 11.53 -17.75
CA PHE A 258 20.27 12.18 -16.53
C PHE A 258 19.25 13.15 -15.91
N PRO A 259 19.11 13.20 -14.56
CA PRO A 259 19.41 12.20 -13.52
C PRO A 259 18.13 11.56 -12.94
N ILE A 260 18.28 10.43 -12.24
CA ILE A 260 17.27 9.66 -11.50
C ILE A 260 16.44 10.51 -10.46
N THR A 261 16.75 11.78 -10.30
CA THR A 261 16.21 12.68 -9.27
C THR A 261 14.79 13.21 -9.55
N ASN A 262 14.19 12.94 -10.71
CA ASN A 262 12.88 13.49 -11.08
C ASN A 262 11.77 12.43 -11.21
N ILE A 263 11.61 11.60 -10.18
CA ILE A 263 10.51 10.63 -10.08
C ILE A 263 9.14 11.36 -10.00
N PHE A 264 9.12 12.61 -9.53
CA PHE A 264 7.91 13.41 -9.37
C PHE A 264 8.07 14.76 -10.08
N THR A 265 7.69 14.83 -11.36
CA THR A 265 7.57 16.12 -12.06
C THR A 265 6.23 16.23 -12.77
N PRO A 266 5.14 16.52 -12.02
CA PRO A 266 3.82 16.79 -12.61
C PRO A 266 3.87 17.86 -13.72
N GLU A 267 4.77 18.86 -13.59
CA GLU A 267 4.94 19.92 -14.59
C GLU A 267 5.55 19.41 -15.92
N LYS A 268 6.54 18.49 -15.85
CA LYS A 268 7.10 17.86 -17.07
C LYS A 268 6.04 17.02 -17.78
N LEU A 269 5.22 16.28 -17.02
CA LEU A 269 4.12 15.49 -17.56
C LEU A 269 3.05 16.37 -18.22
N ARG A 270 2.61 17.44 -17.55
CA ARG A 270 1.64 18.39 -18.14
C ARG A 270 2.14 18.99 -19.47
N LYS A 271 3.44 19.29 -19.56
CA LYS A 271 4.06 19.80 -20.79
C LYS A 271 4.25 18.74 -21.88
N SER A 272 4.25 17.45 -21.52
CA SER A 272 4.47 16.36 -22.49
C SER A 272 3.26 16.04 -23.36
N GLY A 273 2.06 16.47 -22.97
CA GLY A 273 0.80 16.12 -23.63
C GLY A 273 0.36 14.65 -23.43
N LYS A 274 1.09 13.87 -22.65
CA LYS A 274 0.73 12.47 -22.33
C LYS A 274 -0.45 12.45 -21.34
N PRO A 275 -1.31 11.42 -21.40
CA PRO A 275 -2.30 11.19 -20.33
C PRO A 275 -1.60 11.10 -18.97
N HIS A 276 -2.11 11.79 -17.97
CA HIS A 276 -1.53 11.82 -16.63
C HIS A 276 -2.60 12.11 -15.59
N ASP A 277 -2.36 11.64 -14.36
CA ASP A 277 -3.04 12.11 -13.15
C ASP A 277 -2.28 13.30 -12.52
N ASP A 278 -2.54 13.62 -11.27
CA ASP A 278 -1.87 14.74 -10.62
C ASP A 278 -0.41 14.43 -10.21
N MET A 279 0.04 13.17 -10.36
CA MET A 279 1.37 12.72 -9.96
C MET A 279 2.17 12.05 -11.09
N TRP A 280 1.53 11.15 -11.89
CA TRP A 280 2.23 10.24 -12.81
C TRP A 280 1.60 10.16 -14.19
N GLU A 281 2.35 9.59 -15.13
CA GLU A 281 1.80 9.20 -16.43
C GLU A 281 0.71 8.14 -16.23
N TYR A 282 -0.50 8.43 -16.71
CA TYR A 282 -1.60 7.49 -16.67
C TYR A 282 -1.42 6.41 -17.74
N TYR A 283 -1.07 5.20 -17.32
CA TYR A 283 -0.77 4.09 -18.22
C TYR A 283 -1.36 2.77 -17.68
N PRO A 284 -2.67 2.55 -17.82
CA PRO A 284 -3.33 1.35 -17.28
C PRO A 284 -2.74 0.03 -17.78
N GLN A 285 -2.27 -0.02 -19.06
CA GLN A 285 -1.64 -1.21 -19.63
C GLN A 285 -0.42 -1.71 -18.83
N GLY A 286 0.23 -0.82 -18.10
CA GLY A 286 1.35 -1.18 -17.23
C GLY A 286 0.97 -2.13 -16.11
N LEU A 287 -0.27 -2.08 -15.62
CA LEU A 287 -0.76 -3.06 -14.66
C LEU A 287 -0.74 -4.47 -15.27
N ARG A 288 -1.13 -4.59 -16.56
CA ARG A 288 -1.08 -5.88 -17.29
C ARG A 288 0.35 -6.40 -17.40
N GLU A 289 1.28 -5.53 -17.81
CA GLU A 289 2.68 -5.88 -17.98
C GLU A 289 3.31 -6.35 -16.67
N CYS A 290 2.97 -5.72 -15.54
CA CYS A 290 3.41 -6.14 -14.22
C CYS A 290 2.81 -7.49 -13.80
N MET A 291 1.51 -7.72 -14.03
CA MET A 291 0.87 -9.01 -13.73
C MET A 291 1.53 -10.15 -14.52
N GLU A 292 1.77 -9.97 -15.82
CA GLU A 292 2.45 -10.98 -16.65
C GLU A 292 3.86 -11.26 -16.19
N ARG A 293 4.62 -10.21 -15.85
CA ARG A 293 5.99 -10.30 -15.37
C ARG A 293 6.08 -11.17 -14.12
N TYR A 294 5.29 -10.83 -13.10
CA TYR A 294 5.38 -11.47 -11.80
C TYR A 294 4.68 -12.84 -11.76
N TRP A 295 3.64 -13.04 -12.57
CA TRP A 295 3.09 -14.38 -12.77
C TRP A 295 4.14 -15.34 -13.34
N LYS A 296 4.89 -14.93 -14.37
CA LYS A 296 5.98 -15.73 -14.94
C LYS A 296 7.13 -16.00 -13.96
N GLN A 297 7.38 -15.05 -13.05
CA GLN A 297 8.51 -15.14 -12.12
C GLN A 297 8.22 -15.99 -10.89
N PHE A 298 7.02 -15.88 -10.32
CA PHE A 298 6.69 -16.49 -9.03
C PHE A 298 5.71 -17.66 -9.15
N GLU A 299 4.93 -17.73 -10.19
CA GLU A 299 3.86 -18.73 -10.37
C GLU A 299 2.90 -18.79 -9.15
N LYS A 300 2.67 -17.63 -8.52
CA LYS A 300 1.79 -17.46 -7.35
C LYS A 300 0.55 -16.67 -7.75
N PRO A 301 -0.61 -16.90 -7.10
CA PRO A 301 -1.75 -16.03 -7.26
C PRO A 301 -1.37 -14.56 -7.03
N ILE A 302 -1.95 -13.67 -7.82
CA ILE A 302 -1.71 -12.23 -7.73
C ILE A 302 -2.87 -11.56 -7.01
N ILE A 303 -2.56 -10.70 -6.05
CA ILE A 303 -3.53 -9.77 -5.46
C ILE A 303 -3.05 -8.35 -5.74
N ILE A 304 -3.87 -7.55 -6.39
CA ILE A 304 -3.61 -6.12 -6.52
C ILE A 304 -3.99 -5.49 -5.18
N THR A 305 -2.98 -5.33 -4.33
CA THR A 305 -3.12 -4.85 -2.95
C THR A 305 -3.34 -3.34 -2.88
N GLU A 306 -2.93 -2.62 -3.92
CA GLU A 306 -3.22 -1.21 -4.09
C GLU A 306 -3.25 -0.83 -5.57
N ASN A 307 -4.28 -0.10 -5.97
CA ASN A 307 -4.35 0.61 -7.24
C ASN A 307 -5.36 1.74 -7.15
N GLY A 308 -5.07 2.85 -7.81
CA GLY A 308 -5.90 4.04 -7.87
C GLY A 308 -5.22 5.11 -8.69
N ILE A 309 -5.81 6.29 -8.75
CA ILE A 309 -5.21 7.49 -9.36
C ILE A 309 -5.29 8.68 -8.42
N CYS A 310 -4.29 9.54 -8.48
CA CYS A 310 -4.27 10.80 -7.77
C CYS A 310 -5.02 11.86 -8.60
N THR A 311 -6.22 12.22 -8.18
CA THR A 311 -6.98 13.26 -8.87
C THR A 311 -8.11 13.85 -8.02
N SER A 312 -8.35 15.15 -8.16
CA SER A 312 -9.54 15.82 -7.63
C SER A 312 -10.77 15.65 -8.55
N ASP A 313 -10.58 15.21 -9.81
CA ASP A 313 -11.64 14.96 -10.77
C ASP A 313 -12.17 13.52 -10.62
N ASP A 314 -13.33 13.39 -10.00
CA ASP A 314 -13.93 12.09 -9.72
C ASP A 314 -14.41 11.36 -10.99
N THR A 315 -14.66 12.09 -12.09
CA THR A 315 -14.99 11.48 -13.39
C THR A 315 -13.78 10.73 -13.95
N LYS A 316 -12.58 11.29 -13.82
CA LYS A 316 -11.33 10.60 -14.18
C LYS A 316 -11.12 9.35 -13.32
N ARG A 317 -11.45 9.42 -12.02
CA ARG A 317 -11.35 8.26 -11.13
C ARG A 317 -12.28 7.13 -11.55
N ILE A 318 -13.53 7.44 -11.93
CA ILE A 318 -14.47 6.45 -12.47
C ILE A 318 -13.92 5.83 -13.75
N GLN A 319 -13.37 6.65 -14.66
CA GLN A 319 -12.77 6.13 -15.90
C GLN A 319 -11.58 5.22 -15.61
N ALA A 320 -10.70 5.61 -14.67
CA ALA A 320 -9.56 4.80 -14.27
C ALA A 320 -9.98 3.45 -13.67
N LEU A 321 -11.01 3.43 -12.83
CA LEU A 321 -11.60 2.19 -12.31
C LEU A 321 -12.07 1.27 -13.44
N LYS A 322 -12.74 1.81 -14.47
CA LYS A 322 -13.14 1.03 -15.65
C LYS A 322 -11.94 0.45 -16.37
N ASP A 323 -10.94 1.27 -16.65
CA ASP A 323 -9.77 0.86 -17.43
C ASP A 323 -8.95 -0.21 -16.69
N TYR A 324 -8.61 0.03 -15.41
CA TYR A 324 -7.85 -0.94 -14.61
C TYR A 324 -8.60 -2.25 -14.40
N LEU A 325 -9.89 -2.20 -14.05
CA LEU A 325 -10.68 -3.41 -13.83
C LEU A 325 -10.95 -4.18 -15.13
N SER A 326 -11.07 -3.52 -16.27
CA SER A 326 -11.13 -4.18 -17.58
C SER A 326 -9.83 -4.95 -17.89
N ILE A 327 -8.68 -4.35 -17.57
CA ILE A 327 -7.37 -4.98 -17.72
C ILE A 327 -7.24 -6.20 -16.78
N VAL A 328 -7.67 -6.07 -15.53
CA VAL A 328 -7.68 -7.17 -14.57
C VAL A 328 -8.57 -8.32 -15.05
N HIS A 329 -9.77 -8.00 -15.50
CA HIS A 329 -10.68 -9.00 -16.06
C HIS A 329 -10.04 -9.73 -17.25
N LYS A 330 -9.46 -8.99 -18.19
CA LYS A 330 -8.77 -9.59 -19.34
C LYS A 330 -7.57 -10.47 -18.93
N ALA A 331 -6.84 -10.07 -17.88
CA ALA A 331 -5.76 -10.89 -17.35
C ALA A 331 -6.26 -12.24 -16.81
N ILE A 332 -7.40 -12.24 -16.13
CA ILE A 332 -8.04 -13.45 -15.62
C ILE A 332 -8.50 -14.35 -16.79
N GLU A 333 -9.16 -13.79 -17.81
CA GLU A 333 -9.57 -14.53 -19.01
C GLU A 333 -8.37 -15.17 -19.73
N ASP A 334 -7.22 -14.52 -19.74
CA ASP A 334 -5.99 -15.00 -20.35
C ASP A 334 -5.23 -16.01 -19.44
N GLY A 335 -5.80 -16.39 -18.30
CA GLY A 335 -5.27 -17.44 -17.42
C GLY A 335 -4.28 -16.97 -16.35
N ILE A 336 -4.13 -15.64 -16.13
CA ILE A 336 -3.35 -15.15 -14.99
C ILE A 336 -4.22 -15.23 -13.74
N PRO A 337 -3.80 -15.92 -12.67
CA PRO A 337 -4.59 -16.11 -11.46
C PRO A 337 -4.60 -14.83 -10.60
N VAL A 338 -5.36 -13.82 -11.03
CA VAL A 338 -5.60 -12.61 -10.23
C VAL A 338 -6.79 -12.87 -9.32
N GLU A 339 -6.57 -12.88 -8.01
CA GLU A 339 -7.57 -13.26 -7.02
C GLU A 339 -8.23 -12.09 -6.30
N GLY A 340 -7.66 -10.88 -6.43
CA GLY A 340 -8.24 -9.72 -5.76
C GLY A 340 -7.72 -8.38 -6.24
N TYR A 341 -8.52 -7.34 -5.95
CA TYR A 341 -8.24 -5.95 -6.24
C TYR A 341 -8.68 -5.08 -5.06
N TYR A 342 -7.74 -4.33 -4.47
CA TYR A 342 -7.97 -3.38 -3.40
C TYR A 342 -7.72 -1.96 -3.89
N HIS A 343 -8.78 -1.14 -3.89
CA HIS A 343 -8.65 0.26 -4.28
C HIS A 343 -7.90 1.07 -3.22
N TRP A 344 -6.91 1.84 -3.64
CA TRP A 344 -6.27 2.86 -2.84
C TRP A 344 -6.89 4.22 -3.19
N SER A 345 -7.57 4.81 -2.26
CA SER A 345 -7.83 4.47 -0.87
C SER A 345 -9.33 4.60 -0.53
N ALA A 346 -9.74 4.11 0.64
CA ALA A 346 -11.12 4.25 1.10
C ALA A 346 -11.53 5.72 1.19
N TRP A 347 -10.66 6.58 1.74
CA TRP A 347 -10.85 8.03 1.79
C TRP A 347 -9.53 8.79 1.58
N ASP A 348 -9.63 10.09 1.22
CA ASP A 348 -8.47 10.97 1.10
C ASP A 348 -7.72 11.04 2.43
N ASN A 349 -6.42 10.94 2.40
CA ASN A 349 -5.57 10.86 3.58
C ASN A 349 -4.35 11.78 3.47
N PHE A 350 -3.40 11.65 4.38
CA PHE A 350 -2.11 12.34 4.32
C PHE A 350 -1.14 11.52 3.46
N GLU A 351 -0.86 11.97 2.22
CA GLU A 351 -0.03 11.22 1.27
C GLU A 351 1.46 11.40 1.55
N TRP A 352 1.93 10.82 2.63
CA TRP A 352 3.33 10.73 3.06
C TRP A 352 4.10 12.06 2.92
N SER A 353 5.25 12.07 2.21
CA SER A 353 6.03 13.28 1.96
C SER A 353 5.36 14.31 1.04
N LEU A 354 4.23 13.99 0.45
CA LEU A 354 3.49 14.88 -0.45
C LEU A 354 2.46 15.74 0.27
N GLY A 355 1.80 15.17 1.30
CA GLY A 355 0.81 15.87 2.12
C GLY A 355 -0.63 15.58 1.74
N PRO A 356 -1.60 16.26 2.39
CA PRO A 356 -3.02 15.96 2.24
C PRO A 356 -3.67 16.51 0.96
N SER A 357 -2.94 17.27 0.14
CA SER A 357 -3.49 17.84 -1.11
C SER A 357 -3.67 16.81 -2.22
N TYR A 358 -3.07 15.64 -2.09
CA TYR A 358 -3.11 14.56 -3.07
C TYR A 358 -4.24 13.57 -2.76
N GLN A 359 -5.20 13.45 -3.70
CA GLN A 359 -6.48 12.78 -3.45
C GLN A 359 -6.57 11.44 -4.21
N PHE A 360 -6.68 10.35 -3.45
CA PHE A 360 -6.90 8.99 -3.96
C PHE A 360 -8.24 8.39 -3.54
N GLY A 361 -8.86 8.96 -2.50
CA GLY A 361 -10.00 8.38 -1.81
C GLY A 361 -11.28 8.26 -2.64
N LEU A 362 -12.06 7.23 -2.37
CA LEU A 362 -13.46 7.11 -2.79
C LEU A 362 -14.37 8.02 -1.96
N TYR A 363 -14.02 8.27 -0.71
CA TYR A 363 -14.57 9.36 0.08
C TYR A 363 -13.58 10.53 0.11
N GLY A 364 -14.10 11.73 0.00
CA GLY A 364 -13.35 12.96 0.26
C GLY A 364 -13.34 13.29 1.75
N ILE A 365 -12.34 14.07 2.16
CA ILE A 365 -12.23 14.61 3.53
C ILE A 365 -12.21 16.14 3.47
N ASP A 366 -13.15 16.77 4.17
CA ASP A 366 -13.06 18.19 4.48
C ASP A 366 -11.95 18.41 5.51
N ARG A 367 -10.89 19.10 5.14
CA ARG A 367 -9.68 19.20 5.97
C ARG A 367 -9.85 20.11 7.21
N LEU A 368 -10.89 20.93 7.25
CA LEU A 368 -11.16 21.78 8.41
C LEU A 368 -11.92 20.99 9.50
N THR A 369 -12.88 20.19 9.09
CA THR A 369 -13.81 19.48 9.98
C THR A 369 -13.54 17.98 10.08
N ASN A 370 -12.68 17.43 9.20
CA ASN A 370 -12.51 16.00 8.97
C ASN A 370 -13.84 15.26 8.68
N THR A 371 -14.83 15.96 8.11
CA THR A 371 -16.08 15.36 7.66
C THR A 371 -15.83 14.55 6.38
N ARG A 372 -16.36 13.31 6.34
CA ARG A 372 -16.34 12.46 5.16
C ARG A 372 -17.45 12.86 4.22
N PHE A 373 -17.18 12.93 2.93
CA PHE A 373 -18.21 13.07 1.91
C PHE A 373 -18.00 12.04 0.80
N LYS A 374 -19.10 11.38 0.45
CA LYS A 374 -19.09 10.31 -0.55
C LYS A 374 -18.91 10.87 -1.95
N LYS A 375 -17.94 10.37 -2.71
CA LYS A 375 -17.75 10.70 -4.12
C LYS A 375 -18.60 9.77 -5.01
N GLN A 376 -18.85 10.14 -6.27
CA GLN A 376 -19.58 9.28 -7.21
C GLN A 376 -18.86 7.97 -7.51
N SER A 377 -17.51 8.02 -7.53
CA SER A 377 -16.66 6.85 -7.68
C SER A 377 -16.86 5.81 -6.58
N ALA A 378 -17.26 6.22 -5.36
CA ALA A 378 -17.59 5.30 -4.28
C ALA A 378 -18.83 4.44 -4.62
N ASP A 379 -19.90 5.06 -5.13
CA ASP A 379 -21.09 4.32 -5.56
C ASP A 379 -20.79 3.43 -6.78
N PHE A 380 -19.98 3.93 -7.71
CA PHE A 380 -19.55 3.17 -8.87
C PHE A 380 -18.76 1.92 -8.46
N TYR A 381 -17.73 2.10 -7.61
CA TYR A 381 -16.90 1.00 -7.13
C TYR A 381 -17.67 -0.01 -6.28
N SER A 382 -18.54 0.46 -5.38
CA SER A 382 -19.36 -0.39 -4.54
C SER A 382 -20.25 -1.33 -5.35
N LYS A 383 -20.91 -0.82 -6.41
CA LYS A 383 -21.72 -1.65 -7.32
C LYS A 383 -20.90 -2.77 -7.95
N ILE A 384 -19.66 -2.48 -8.35
CA ILE A 384 -18.78 -3.50 -8.93
C ILE A 384 -18.34 -4.49 -7.86
N ALA A 385 -17.91 -4.00 -6.69
CA ALA A 385 -17.36 -4.82 -5.62
C ALA A 385 -18.37 -5.85 -5.08
N TYR A 386 -19.62 -5.47 -4.93
CA TYR A 386 -20.69 -6.36 -4.47
C TYR A 386 -21.33 -7.16 -5.60
N GLY A 387 -21.51 -6.56 -6.76
CA GLY A 387 -22.09 -7.22 -7.92
C GLY A 387 -21.13 -8.11 -8.70
N LYS A 388 -19.81 -8.00 -8.45
CA LYS A 388 -18.73 -8.68 -9.18
C LYS A 388 -18.86 -8.55 -10.69
N ALA A 389 -19.34 -7.37 -11.13
CA ALA A 389 -19.60 -7.08 -12.52
C ALA A 389 -19.30 -5.63 -12.87
N LEU A 390 -18.62 -5.42 -13.99
CA LEU A 390 -18.27 -4.11 -14.53
C LEU A 390 -19.02 -3.87 -15.84
N ALA A 391 -19.78 -2.79 -15.92
CA ALA A 391 -20.36 -2.29 -17.17
C ALA A 391 -19.32 -1.39 -17.89
N VAL A 392 -18.91 -1.81 -19.08
CA VAL A 392 -18.00 -1.09 -19.98
C VAL A 392 -18.72 -0.68 -21.26
#